data_afe41707753bf1c3d6f5e6c81bc6bb7b
#
_entry.id   afe41707753bf1c3d6f5e6c81bc6bb7b
#
_cell.length_a   1.000
_cell.length_b   1.000
_cell.length_c   1.000
_cell.angle_alpha   90.00
_cell.angle_beta   90.00
_cell.angle_gamma   90.00
#
_symmetry.space_group_name_H-M   'P 1'
#
loop_
_entity.id
_entity.type
_entity.pdbx_description
1 polymer ?
#
loop_
_entity_poly.entity_id
_entity_poly.type
_entity_poly.pdbx_seq_one_letter_code
_entity_poly.pdbx_strand_id
1 'polypeptide(L)'
;MPVSIIENLDLLPSYIDFEDFAKYLYKNTSNEYEETHLLEPLFEPLKEDYDIILIDVPPLSVEVTSNAVMFSDYVLISLQTQDDSMTGAIEYIKTLVKLKMKYELGIEVLGALPMLSNSRGSVDKLIIESAKEEWGEDLVFETVIPQMERIKRFSINGITDEDRFDRKVLEMYEKVVSEMLSKLIEFEE
;
A
#
# COMPACT_ATOMS: atom_id res chain seq x y z
N MET A 1 12.78 -15.86 -6.02
CA MET A 1 12.20 -16.73 -4.97
C MET A 1 12.11 -15.93 -3.68
N PRO A 2 11.01 -16.02 -2.93
CA PRO A 2 10.90 -15.38 -1.62
C PRO A 2 12.00 -15.86 -0.66
N VAL A 3 12.38 -15.00 0.27
CA VAL A 3 13.37 -15.26 1.30
C VAL A 3 12.65 -15.24 2.65
N SER A 4 12.71 -16.35 3.38
CA SER A 4 12.08 -16.43 4.71
C SER A 4 12.76 -15.49 5.69
N ILE A 5 11.98 -14.66 6.38
CA ILE A 5 12.44 -13.68 7.35
C ILE A 5 12.19 -14.18 8.78
N ILE A 6 10.96 -14.59 9.06
CA ILE A 6 10.52 -15.21 10.30
C ILE A 6 9.45 -16.26 9.94
N GLU A 7 8.98 -17.01 10.92
CA GLU A 7 7.87 -17.96 10.73
C GLU A 7 6.65 -17.22 10.15
N ASN A 8 6.10 -17.76 9.06
CA ASN A 8 4.95 -17.22 8.32
C ASN A 8 5.16 -15.84 7.67
N LEU A 9 6.40 -15.39 7.49
CA LEU A 9 6.70 -14.16 6.77
C LEU A 9 7.90 -14.35 5.85
N ASP A 10 7.63 -14.26 4.56
CA ASP A 10 8.65 -14.26 3.52
C ASP A 10 8.72 -12.89 2.84
N LEU A 11 9.87 -12.55 2.31
CA LEU A 11 10.12 -11.33 1.56
C LEU A 11 10.54 -11.67 0.13
N LEU A 12 9.86 -11.09 -0.84
CA LEU A 12 10.35 -11.03 -2.21
C LEU A 12 11.02 -9.66 -2.42
N PRO A 13 12.34 -9.56 -2.23
CA PRO A 13 13.00 -8.27 -2.29
C PRO A 13 13.13 -7.77 -3.72
N SER A 14 12.89 -6.48 -3.94
CA SER A 14 13.41 -5.77 -5.10
C SER A 14 14.80 -5.21 -4.80
N TYR A 15 15.62 -5.01 -5.84
CA TYR A 15 16.95 -4.46 -5.70
C TYR A 15 17.08 -3.15 -6.52
N ILE A 16 18.20 -2.46 -6.36
CA ILE A 16 18.47 -1.17 -7.01
C ILE A 16 18.33 -1.23 -8.54
N ASP A 17 18.58 -2.39 -9.15
CA ASP A 17 18.38 -2.62 -10.58
C ASP A 17 16.91 -2.48 -11.03
N PHE A 18 15.99 -2.46 -10.06
CA PHE A 18 14.57 -2.20 -10.31
C PHE A 18 14.29 -0.74 -10.72
N GLU A 19 15.22 0.18 -10.53
CA GLU A 19 15.15 1.53 -11.07
C GLU A 19 15.11 1.53 -12.62
N ASP A 20 15.69 0.50 -13.25
CA ASP A 20 15.65 0.29 -14.71
C ASP A 20 14.41 -0.50 -15.20
N PHE A 21 13.41 -0.76 -14.31
CA PHE A 21 12.26 -1.60 -14.63
C PHE A 21 11.51 -1.11 -15.88
N ALA A 22 11.22 0.16 -15.99
CA ALA A 22 10.55 0.74 -17.16
C ALA A 22 11.32 0.45 -18.44
N LYS A 23 12.64 0.58 -18.42
CA LYS A 23 13.49 0.29 -19.57
C LYS A 23 13.52 -1.20 -19.93
N TYR A 24 13.55 -2.05 -18.92
CA TYR A 24 13.45 -3.50 -19.10
C TYR A 24 12.08 -3.88 -19.71
N LEU A 25 11.00 -3.33 -19.17
CA LEU A 25 9.64 -3.53 -19.62
C LEU A 25 9.49 -3.18 -21.10
N TYR A 26 9.78 -1.95 -21.51
CA TYR A 26 9.63 -1.50 -22.89
C TYR A 26 10.56 -2.22 -23.90
N LYS A 27 11.65 -2.82 -23.40
CA LYS A 27 12.54 -3.64 -24.25
C LYS A 27 12.00 -5.05 -24.47
N ASN A 28 11.24 -5.59 -23.54
CA ASN A 28 10.82 -6.99 -23.52
C ASN A 28 9.32 -7.20 -23.79
N THR A 29 8.58 -6.12 -24.03
CA THR A 29 7.15 -6.15 -24.33
C THR A 29 6.88 -5.50 -25.69
N SER A 30 5.77 -5.87 -26.33
CA SER A 30 5.40 -5.40 -27.67
C SER A 30 4.10 -4.62 -27.70
N ASN A 31 3.35 -4.64 -26.60
CA ASN A 31 2.04 -4.00 -26.48
C ASN A 31 1.72 -3.69 -25.01
N GLU A 32 0.74 -2.85 -24.80
CA GLU A 32 0.33 -2.38 -23.46
C GLU A 32 -0.16 -3.51 -22.54
N TYR A 33 -0.77 -4.56 -23.08
CA TYR A 33 -1.18 -5.71 -22.27
C TYR A 33 0.04 -6.43 -21.68
N GLU A 34 1.03 -6.72 -22.50
CA GLU A 34 2.30 -7.31 -22.04
C GLU A 34 3.02 -6.39 -21.05
N GLU A 35 2.97 -5.07 -21.26
CA GLU A 35 3.55 -4.08 -20.34
C GLU A 35 2.92 -4.12 -18.95
N THR A 36 1.62 -4.27 -18.85
CA THR A 36 0.90 -4.29 -17.58
C THR A 36 0.90 -5.66 -16.88
N HIS A 37 1.15 -6.76 -17.61
CA HIS A 37 1.13 -8.13 -17.09
C HIS A 37 2.52 -8.79 -17.03
N LEU A 38 3.60 -8.00 -17.18
CA LEU A 38 4.97 -8.54 -17.19
C LEU A 38 5.33 -9.30 -15.92
N LEU A 39 4.83 -8.88 -14.77
CA LEU A 39 5.11 -9.48 -13.47
C LEU A 39 4.13 -10.64 -13.10
N GLU A 40 3.10 -10.87 -13.91
CA GLU A 40 2.10 -11.93 -13.65
C GLU A 40 2.73 -13.31 -13.40
N PRO A 41 3.64 -13.82 -14.23
CA PRO A 41 4.24 -15.13 -14.01
C PRO A 41 5.03 -15.24 -12.71
N LEU A 42 5.40 -14.10 -12.10
CA LEU A 42 6.12 -14.05 -10.83
C LEU A 42 5.16 -14.13 -9.64
N PHE A 43 4.02 -13.45 -9.72
CA PHE A 43 3.08 -13.33 -8.60
C PHE A 43 2.04 -14.44 -8.56
N GLU A 44 1.56 -14.90 -9.72
CA GLU A 44 0.48 -15.87 -9.80
C GLU A 44 0.75 -17.17 -8.99
N PRO A 45 1.97 -17.75 -9.02
CA PRO A 45 2.26 -18.92 -8.20
C PRO A 45 2.24 -18.65 -6.69
N LEU A 46 2.42 -17.40 -6.25
CA LEU A 46 2.46 -17.06 -4.84
C LEU A 46 1.07 -17.05 -4.20
N LYS A 47 0.01 -16.89 -4.99
CA LYS A 47 -1.38 -16.90 -4.50
C LYS A 47 -1.79 -18.23 -3.87
N GLU A 48 -1.15 -19.34 -4.27
CA GLU A 48 -1.42 -20.65 -3.70
C GLU A 48 -0.71 -20.89 -2.36
N ASP A 49 0.36 -20.13 -2.10
CA ASP A 49 1.26 -20.35 -0.95
C ASP A 49 1.02 -19.37 0.22
N TYR A 50 0.34 -18.23 -0.03
CA TYR A 50 0.20 -17.14 0.95
C TYR A 50 -1.25 -16.70 1.11
N ASP A 51 -1.69 -16.52 2.35
CA ASP A 51 -3.01 -15.96 2.69
C ASP A 51 -3.10 -14.47 2.36
N ILE A 52 -2.00 -13.73 2.53
CA ILE A 52 -1.92 -12.29 2.25
C ILE A 52 -0.59 -11.98 1.56
N ILE A 53 -0.65 -11.24 0.47
CA ILE A 53 0.50 -10.71 -0.25
C ILE A 53 0.44 -9.18 -0.21
N LEU A 54 1.42 -8.55 0.41
CA LEU A 54 1.54 -7.09 0.44
C LEU A 54 2.54 -6.64 -0.63
N ILE A 55 2.11 -5.79 -1.56
CA ILE A 55 2.96 -5.25 -2.62
C ILE A 55 3.23 -3.78 -2.31
N ASP A 56 4.47 -3.47 -1.93
CA ASP A 56 4.92 -2.09 -1.73
C ASP A 56 5.42 -1.53 -3.07
N VAL A 57 4.81 -0.43 -3.50
CA VAL A 57 5.11 0.21 -4.79
C VAL A 57 5.68 1.61 -4.61
N PRO A 58 6.70 1.99 -5.40
CA PRO A 58 7.25 3.34 -5.34
C PRO A 58 6.25 4.38 -5.87
N PRO A 59 6.16 5.57 -5.25
CA PRO A 59 5.08 6.54 -5.48
C PRO A 59 5.02 7.14 -6.89
N LEU A 60 6.05 7.00 -7.72
CA LEU A 60 6.14 7.68 -9.02
C LEU A 60 6.37 6.74 -10.22
N SER A 61 6.31 5.43 -10.02
CA SER A 61 6.50 4.47 -11.11
C SER A 61 5.16 3.94 -11.59
N VAL A 62 4.67 4.52 -12.68
CA VAL A 62 3.41 4.11 -13.32
C VAL A 62 3.49 2.65 -13.77
N GLU A 63 4.63 2.22 -14.31
CA GLU A 63 4.86 0.88 -14.84
C GLU A 63 4.81 -0.18 -13.72
N VAL A 64 5.46 0.10 -12.59
CA VAL A 64 5.43 -0.80 -11.42
C VAL A 64 4.04 -0.85 -10.83
N THR A 65 3.42 0.31 -10.64
CA THR A 65 2.06 0.42 -10.07
C THR A 65 1.03 -0.31 -10.95
N SER A 66 1.09 -0.13 -12.26
CA SER A 66 0.17 -0.83 -13.18
C SER A 66 0.34 -2.34 -13.08
N ASN A 67 1.58 -2.84 -13.05
CA ASN A 67 1.81 -4.27 -12.86
C ASN A 67 1.31 -4.77 -11.50
N ALA A 68 1.54 -4.04 -10.42
CA ALA A 68 1.05 -4.42 -9.09
C ALA A 68 -0.49 -4.48 -9.04
N VAL A 69 -1.17 -3.49 -9.63
CA VAL A 69 -2.63 -3.40 -9.68
C VAL A 69 -3.25 -4.60 -10.41
N MET A 70 -2.59 -5.14 -11.47
CA MET A 70 -3.10 -6.31 -12.20
C MET A 70 -3.22 -7.58 -11.35
N PHE A 71 -2.45 -7.68 -10.25
CA PHE A 71 -2.45 -8.86 -9.36
C PHE A 71 -3.09 -8.63 -8.02
N SER A 72 -3.49 -7.39 -7.75
CA SER A 72 -4.06 -7.03 -6.46
C SER A 72 -5.57 -7.18 -6.49
N ASP A 73 -6.12 -7.71 -5.40
CA ASP A 73 -7.55 -7.71 -5.15
C ASP A 73 -7.97 -6.40 -4.51
N TYR A 74 -7.10 -5.82 -3.69
CA TYR A 74 -7.36 -4.59 -2.93
C TYR A 74 -6.21 -3.59 -3.03
N VAL A 75 -6.55 -2.32 -2.89
CA VAL A 75 -5.58 -1.22 -2.77
C VAL A 75 -5.77 -0.48 -1.45
N LEU A 76 -4.72 -0.41 -0.64
CA LEU A 76 -4.64 0.46 0.52
C LEU A 76 -3.84 1.72 0.18
N ILE A 77 -4.47 2.88 0.30
CA ILE A 77 -3.86 4.16 -0.02
C ILE A 77 -3.17 4.73 1.23
N SER A 78 -1.87 4.95 1.17
CA SER A 78 -1.13 5.66 2.21
C SER A 78 -1.39 7.17 2.05
N LEU A 79 -2.24 7.73 2.93
CA LEU A 79 -2.58 9.15 2.93
C LEU A 79 -1.68 9.91 3.91
N GLN A 80 -0.63 10.56 3.40
CA GLN A 80 0.15 11.46 4.23
C GLN A 80 -0.63 12.74 4.46
N THR A 81 -0.64 13.25 5.69
CA THR A 81 -1.39 14.47 6.05
C THR A 81 -0.61 15.75 5.72
N GLN A 82 -0.11 15.86 4.47
CA GLN A 82 0.56 17.05 3.93
C GLN A 82 -0.26 17.62 2.77
N ASP A 83 -0.14 18.93 2.53
CA ASP A 83 -1.02 19.69 1.63
C ASP A 83 -1.21 19.08 0.22
N ASP A 84 -0.18 18.47 -0.37
CA ASP A 84 -0.26 17.90 -1.72
C ASP A 84 -0.77 16.45 -1.76
N SER A 85 -0.94 15.80 -0.61
CA SER A 85 -1.21 14.35 -0.52
C SER A 85 -2.62 13.99 -0.98
N MET A 86 -3.61 14.84 -0.71
CA MET A 86 -4.99 14.64 -1.20
C MET A 86 -5.04 14.66 -2.72
N THR A 87 -4.38 15.62 -3.36
CA THR A 87 -4.35 15.72 -4.83
C THR A 87 -3.69 14.46 -5.43
N GLY A 88 -2.58 14.01 -4.85
CA GLY A 88 -1.91 12.79 -5.28
C GLY A 88 -2.79 11.53 -5.13
N ALA A 89 -3.49 11.40 -4.01
CA ALA A 89 -4.40 10.29 -3.76
C ALA A 89 -5.59 10.30 -4.73
N ILE A 90 -6.18 11.45 -5.01
CA ILE A 90 -7.27 11.61 -5.99
C ILE A 90 -6.81 11.19 -7.40
N GLU A 91 -5.65 11.66 -7.85
CA GLU A 91 -5.11 11.29 -9.17
C GLU A 91 -4.79 9.78 -9.25
N TYR A 92 -4.30 9.20 -8.15
CA TYR A 92 -4.08 7.77 -8.07
C TYR A 92 -5.38 6.97 -8.18
N ILE A 93 -6.43 7.35 -7.44
CA ILE A 93 -7.77 6.73 -7.54
C ILE A 93 -8.32 6.83 -8.96
N LYS A 94 -8.20 7.99 -9.63
CA LYS A 94 -8.62 8.14 -11.03
C LYS A 94 -7.86 7.18 -11.96
N THR A 95 -6.58 6.95 -11.70
CA THR A 95 -5.77 6.00 -12.47
C THR A 95 -6.22 4.56 -12.22
N LEU A 96 -6.48 4.19 -10.96
CA LEU A 96 -7.04 2.88 -10.61
C LEU A 96 -8.38 2.63 -11.32
N VAL A 97 -9.29 3.60 -11.29
CA VAL A 97 -10.60 3.48 -11.96
C VAL A 97 -10.42 3.27 -13.46
N LYS A 98 -9.48 3.97 -14.11
CA LYS A 98 -9.19 3.76 -15.54
C LYS A 98 -8.68 2.36 -15.81
N LEU A 99 -7.75 1.85 -14.99
CA LEU A 99 -7.21 0.49 -15.12
C LEU A 99 -8.31 -0.56 -14.87
N LYS A 100 -9.09 -0.40 -13.79
CA LYS A 100 -10.23 -1.26 -13.46
C LYS A 100 -11.21 -1.38 -14.64
N MET A 101 -11.60 -0.25 -15.22
CA MET A 101 -12.53 -0.23 -16.35
C MET A 101 -11.92 -0.82 -17.63
N LYS A 102 -10.65 -0.53 -17.90
CA LYS A 102 -9.97 -0.95 -19.13
C LYS A 102 -9.73 -2.46 -19.18
N TYR A 103 -9.36 -3.04 -18.06
CA TYR A 103 -8.99 -4.47 -17.96
C TYR A 103 -10.04 -5.31 -17.23
N GLU A 104 -11.21 -4.71 -16.93
CA GLU A 104 -12.31 -5.39 -16.22
C GLU A 104 -11.89 -6.05 -14.90
N LEU A 105 -11.01 -5.34 -14.13
CA LEU A 105 -10.44 -5.87 -12.89
C LEU A 105 -11.47 -5.89 -11.76
N GLY A 106 -11.40 -6.93 -10.93
CA GLY A 106 -12.15 -7.03 -9.67
C GLY A 106 -11.61 -6.17 -8.53
N ILE A 107 -10.51 -5.42 -8.74
CA ILE A 107 -9.82 -4.66 -7.70
C ILE A 107 -10.72 -3.62 -7.03
N GLU A 108 -10.63 -3.55 -5.69
CA GLU A 108 -11.36 -2.57 -4.89
C GLU A 108 -10.41 -1.70 -4.04
N VAL A 109 -10.85 -0.49 -3.69
CA VAL A 109 -10.12 0.38 -2.76
C VAL A 109 -10.53 0.01 -1.34
N LEU A 110 -9.63 -0.63 -0.61
CA LEU A 110 -9.84 -1.03 0.79
C LEU A 110 -9.97 0.19 1.72
N GLY A 111 -9.26 1.26 1.40
CA GLY A 111 -9.34 2.52 2.10
C GLY A 111 -8.07 3.36 2.04
N ALA A 112 -8.14 4.52 2.67
CA ALA A 112 -7.01 5.42 2.85
C ALA A 112 -6.57 5.40 4.32
N LEU A 113 -5.30 5.06 4.57
CA LEU A 113 -4.68 5.04 5.89
C LEU A 113 -3.96 6.36 6.14
N PRO A 114 -4.44 7.21 7.08
CA PRO A 114 -3.76 8.46 7.41
C PRO A 114 -2.41 8.19 8.10
N MET A 115 -1.33 8.71 7.53
CA MET A 115 0.03 8.47 7.99
C MET A 115 0.79 9.78 8.24
N LEU A 116 1.81 9.69 9.08
CA LEU A 116 2.73 10.78 9.43
C LEU A 116 2.04 12.02 10.02
N SER A 117 0.86 11.83 10.59
CA SER A 117 0.08 12.90 11.19
C SER A 117 0.80 13.50 12.39
N ASN A 118 0.77 14.83 12.47
CA ASN A 118 1.14 15.53 13.68
C ASN A 118 -0.11 15.70 14.55
N SER A 119 -0.22 14.92 15.62
CA SER A 119 -1.39 14.90 16.50
C SER A 119 -1.82 16.26 17.08
N ARG A 120 -0.96 17.27 16.97
CA ARG A 120 -1.23 18.66 17.39
C ARG A 120 -1.51 19.60 16.22
N GLY A 121 -1.40 19.11 14.97
CA GLY A 121 -1.59 19.91 13.77
C GLY A 121 -3.08 20.05 13.44
N SER A 122 -3.58 21.28 13.29
CA SER A 122 -4.95 21.52 12.80
C SER A 122 -5.11 21.11 11.33
N VAL A 123 -4.04 21.23 10.53
CA VAL A 123 -4.01 20.88 9.11
C VAL A 123 -4.23 19.38 8.91
N ASP A 124 -3.54 18.53 9.69
CA ASP A 124 -3.70 17.08 9.58
C ASP A 124 -5.14 16.62 9.80
N LYS A 125 -5.82 17.21 10.77
CA LYS A 125 -7.22 16.92 11.04
C LYS A 125 -8.13 17.34 9.88
N LEU A 126 -7.89 18.54 9.34
CA LEU A 126 -8.66 19.04 8.19
C LEU A 126 -8.49 18.13 6.97
N ILE A 127 -7.29 17.62 6.70
CA ILE A 127 -7.03 16.70 5.58
C ILE A 127 -7.78 15.40 5.77
N ILE A 128 -7.76 14.82 6.98
CA ILE A 128 -8.50 13.59 7.29
C ILE A 128 -10.01 13.82 7.18
N GLU A 129 -10.52 14.93 7.71
CA GLU A 129 -11.94 15.30 7.60
C GLU A 129 -12.33 15.50 6.13
N SER A 130 -11.53 16.22 5.35
CA SER A 130 -11.78 16.40 3.92
C SER A 130 -11.79 15.09 3.14
N ALA A 131 -10.88 14.15 3.49
CA ALA A 131 -10.87 12.83 2.88
C ALA A 131 -12.16 12.05 3.21
N LYS A 132 -12.64 12.11 4.45
CA LYS A 132 -13.90 11.50 4.87
C LYS A 132 -15.12 12.13 4.18
N GLU A 133 -15.13 13.44 4.02
CA GLU A 133 -16.20 14.14 3.32
C GLU A 133 -16.24 13.79 1.82
N GLU A 134 -15.08 13.64 1.17
CA GLU A 134 -14.99 13.43 -0.27
C GLU A 134 -15.15 11.94 -0.65
N TRP A 135 -14.60 11.01 0.15
CA TRP A 135 -14.59 9.59 -0.18
C TRP A 135 -15.57 8.74 0.63
N GLY A 136 -16.10 9.28 1.72
CA GLY A 136 -16.93 8.59 2.70
C GLY A 136 -16.12 8.15 3.93
N GLU A 137 -16.80 8.09 5.07
CA GLU A 137 -16.17 7.71 6.34
C GLU A 137 -15.60 6.28 6.28
N ASP A 138 -16.31 5.37 5.61
CA ASP A 138 -15.93 3.97 5.50
C ASP A 138 -14.66 3.75 4.68
N LEU A 139 -14.29 4.67 3.81
CA LEU A 139 -13.06 4.59 3.01
C LEU A 139 -11.83 5.22 3.68
N VAL A 140 -11.97 5.82 4.85
CA VAL A 140 -10.83 6.37 5.61
C VAL A 140 -10.67 5.57 6.88
N PHE A 141 -9.46 5.04 7.10
CA PHE A 141 -9.15 4.31 8.32
C PHE A 141 -9.33 5.20 9.56
N GLU A 142 -9.93 4.65 10.61
CA GLU A 142 -10.05 5.33 11.90
C GLU A 142 -8.68 5.43 12.59
N THR A 143 -7.86 4.40 12.39
CA THR A 143 -6.51 4.36 12.94
C THR A 143 -5.60 5.31 12.16
N VAL A 144 -5.01 6.27 12.87
CA VAL A 144 -4.07 7.25 12.30
C VAL A 144 -2.66 6.93 12.78
N ILE A 145 -1.70 6.84 11.86
CA ILE A 145 -0.29 6.64 12.21
C ILE A 145 0.40 8.00 12.37
N PRO A 146 0.71 8.43 13.62
CA PRO A 146 1.38 9.69 13.86
C PRO A 146 2.86 9.63 13.48
N GLN A 147 3.45 10.78 13.25
CA GLN A 147 4.89 10.89 13.10
C GLN A 147 5.59 10.54 14.43
N MET A 148 6.37 9.47 14.44
CA MET A 148 7.07 8.98 15.63
C MET A 148 8.55 8.72 15.35
N GLU A 149 9.43 9.24 16.20
CA GLU A 149 10.88 8.96 16.11
C GLU A 149 11.20 7.48 16.27
N ARG A 150 10.38 6.72 17.00
CA ARG A 150 10.58 5.28 17.17
C ARG A 150 10.42 4.53 15.84
N ILE A 151 9.46 4.88 15.00
CA ILE A 151 9.28 4.29 13.66
C ILE A 151 10.54 4.52 12.82
N LYS A 152 11.14 5.72 12.87
CA LYS A 152 12.41 5.98 12.19
C LYS A 152 13.56 5.12 12.71
N ARG A 153 13.58 4.80 14.01
CA ARG A 153 14.60 3.91 14.59
C ARG A 153 14.42 2.49 14.14
N PHE A 154 13.21 2.02 13.95
CA PHE A 154 12.93 0.68 13.42
C PHE A 154 13.52 0.47 12.02
N SER A 155 13.53 1.50 11.17
CA SER A 155 14.15 1.41 9.84
C SER A 155 15.69 1.31 9.89
N ILE A 156 16.32 1.71 11.01
CA ILE A 156 17.79 1.64 11.20
C ILE A 156 18.19 0.36 11.95
N ASN A 157 17.47 0.03 13.02
CA ASN A 157 17.86 -1.00 13.98
C ASN A 157 17.07 -2.32 13.84
N GLY A 158 16.07 -2.34 12.95
CA GLY A 158 15.06 -3.39 12.91
C GLY A 158 13.92 -3.14 13.90
N ILE A 159 12.84 -3.91 13.74
CA ILE A 159 11.68 -3.87 14.64
C ILE A 159 12.04 -4.58 15.93
N THR A 160 11.81 -3.95 17.06
CA THR A 160 12.10 -4.45 18.41
C THR A 160 10.88 -4.34 19.31
N ASP A 161 10.81 -5.15 20.37
CA ASP A 161 9.83 -5.07 21.47
C ASP A 161 10.58 -5.04 22.82
N GLU A 162 11.51 -4.10 22.96
CA GLU A 162 12.39 -4.04 24.14
C GLU A 162 11.82 -3.11 25.22
N ASP A 163 11.07 -2.08 24.82
CA ASP A 163 10.57 -1.08 25.77
C ASP A 163 9.11 -0.65 25.47
N ARG A 164 8.56 0.17 26.37
CA ARG A 164 7.19 0.72 26.26
C ARG A 164 6.93 1.54 25.01
N PHE A 165 7.97 2.11 24.40
CA PHE A 165 7.82 2.94 23.20
C PHE A 165 7.74 2.06 21.96
N ASP A 166 8.47 0.95 21.96
CA ASP A 166 8.34 -0.08 20.93
C ASP A 166 6.92 -0.65 20.93
N ARG A 167 6.45 -1.08 22.12
CA ARG A 167 5.10 -1.65 22.27
C ARG A 167 4.03 -0.70 21.81
N LYS A 168 4.15 0.60 22.13
CA LYS A 168 3.19 1.60 21.66
C LYS A 168 3.10 1.67 20.13
N VAL A 169 4.22 1.51 19.43
CA VAL A 169 4.22 1.47 17.95
C VAL A 169 3.60 0.18 17.45
N LEU A 170 3.99 -0.96 18.04
CA LEU A 170 3.45 -2.27 17.66
C LEU A 170 1.94 -2.34 17.85
N GLU A 171 1.43 -1.95 19.03
CA GLU A 171 -0.01 -1.87 19.32
C GLU A 171 -0.79 -1.00 18.33
N MET A 172 -0.16 0.06 17.84
CA MET A 172 -0.79 0.92 16.82
C MET A 172 -0.87 0.20 15.47
N TYR A 173 0.19 -0.47 15.04
CA TYR A 173 0.15 -1.26 13.80
C TYR A 173 -0.77 -2.48 13.92
N GLU A 174 -0.87 -3.11 15.09
CA GLU A 174 -1.86 -4.17 15.35
C GLU A 174 -3.30 -3.67 15.14
N LYS A 175 -3.60 -2.42 15.54
CA LYS A 175 -4.91 -1.81 15.27
C LYS A 175 -5.15 -1.60 13.78
N VAL A 176 -4.13 -1.12 13.05
CA VAL A 176 -4.22 -0.97 11.59
C VAL A 176 -4.50 -2.32 10.93
N VAL A 177 -3.78 -3.36 11.33
CA VAL A 177 -3.98 -4.71 10.78
C VAL A 177 -5.37 -5.23 11.12
N SER A 178 -5.84 -5.05 12.36
CA SER A 178 -7.19 -5.47 12.78
C SER A 178 -8.27 -4.75 11.99
N GLU A 179 -8.12 -3.45 11.76
CA GLU A 179 -9.06 -2.65 10.96
C GLU A 179 -9.02 -3.09 9.48
N MET A 180 -7.83 -3.33 8.94
CA MET A 180 -7.64 -3.85 7.58
C MET A 180 -8.35 -5.20 7.39
N LEU A 181 -8.15 -6.14 8.31
CA LEU A 181 -8.78 -7.46 8.23
C LEU A 181 -10.30 -7.37 8.36
N SER A 182 -10.83 -6.48 9.21
CA SER A 182 -12.28 -6.25 9.32
C SER A 182 -12.87 -5.74 8.02
N LYS A 183 -12.20 -4.78 7.37
CA LYS A 183 -12.63 -4.27 6.06
C LYS A 183 -12.57 -5.35 4.97
N LEU A 184 -11.55 -6.19 4.95
CA LEU A 184 -11.46 -7.30 3.99
C LEU A 184 -12.64 -8.27 4.15
N ILE A 185 -13.03 -8.61 5.37
CA ILE A 185 -14.18 -9.48 5.64
C ILE A 185 -15.48 -8.84 5.13
N GLU A 186 -15.66 -7.53 5.33
CA GLU A 186 -16.85 -6.82 4.83
C GLU A 186 -16.95 -6.80 3.30
N PHE A 187 -15.83 -6.85 2.57
CA PHE A 187 -15.82 -6.92 1.11
C PHE A 187 -16.12 -8.33 0.56
N GLU A 188 -15.89 -9.36 1.38
CA GLU A 188 -16.10 -10.76 0.97
C GLU A 188 -17.52 -11.28 1.31
N GLU A 189 -18.30 -10.56 2.14
CA GLU A 189 -19.70 -10.85 2.47
C GLU A 189 -20.69 -10.28 1.42
#